data_c25df4cae9c493b6be6673e8754b0cff
#
_entry.id   c25df4cae9c493b6be6673e8754b0cff
#
_cell.length_a   1.000
_cell.length_b   1.000
_cell.length_c   1.000
_cell.angle_alpha   90.00
_cell.angle_beta   90.00
_cell.angle_gamma   90.00
#
_symmetry.space_group_name_H-M   'P 1'
#
loop_
_entity.id
_entity.type
_entity.pdbx_description
1 polymer ?
#
loop_
_entity_poly.entity_id
_entity_poly.type
_entity_poly.pdbx_seq_one_letter_code
_entity_poly.pdbx_strand_id
1 'polypeptide(L)'
;MRIGIINDMPLAVEAIRRALAQEPAHRIAWVAGDGAEGVACCQADLPDLVLMDLLMPIMDGVEATRRIMAQTPCAVLIVSVDIEQYVNRVFEAMGHGALDAVNTPSLSGQSGEATALLRKIQNIGWLIGQSSIRQASVSTASPSPSAARRLVAIGASAGGPAALAMLLKQLPRDFKAAVLLVQHVDEVFAADMADWLAGEAALP
;
A
#
# COMPACT_ATOMS: atom_id res chain seq x y z
N MET A 1 16.81 -5.52 2.95
CA MET A 1 15.99 -4.71 2.04
C MET A 1 16.48 -3.28 2.09
N ARG A 2 16.60 -2.60 0.94
CA ARG A 2 17.00 -1.19 0.81
C ARG A 2 15.74 -0.33 0.91
N ILE A 3 15.74 0.66 1.80
CA ILE A 3 14.54 1.45 2.12
C ILE A 3 14.84 2.94 1.90
N GLY A 4 14.04 3.60 1.06
CA GLY A 4 13.98 5.05 0.96
C GLY A 4 13.00 5.61 1.98
N ILE A 5 13.28 6.76 2.56
CA ILE A 5 12.38 7.48 3.48
C ILE A 5 12.08 8.84 2.87
N ILE A 6 10.80 9.16 2.70
CA ILE A 6 10.34 10.47 2.24
C ILE A 6 9.44 11.06 3.34
N ASN A 7 9.96 12.05 4.06
CA ASN A 7 9.26 12.68 5.18
C ASN A 7 9.95 14.00 5.54
N ASP A 8 9.19 15.08 5.68
CA ASP A 8 9.68 16.43 5.99
C ASP A 8 9.91 16.68 7.48
N MET A 9 9.50 15.76 8.36
CA MET A 9 9.62 15.89 9.81
C MET A 9 10.86 15.14 10.33
N PRO A 10 11.93 15.84 10.80
CA PRO A 10 13.14 15.17 11.32
C PRO A 10 12.89 14.17 12.45
N LEU A 11 11.90 14.47 13.32
CA LEU A 11 11.54 13.58 14.42
C LEU A 11 10.89 12.28 13.94
N ALA A 12 10.06 12.33 12.90
CA ALA A 12 9.47 11.16 12.27
C ALA A 12 10.56 10.29 11.61
N VAL A 13 11.47 10.93 10.87
CA VAL A 13 12.63 10.24 10.26
C VAL A 13 13.46 9.54 11.33
N GLU A 14 13.75 10.20 12.45
CA GLU A 14 14.52 9.60 13.56
C GLU A 14 13.77 8.42 14.20
N ALA A 15 12.44 8.53 14.39
CA ALA A 15 11.64 7.43 14.92
C ALA A 15 11.64 6.21 13.98
N ILE A 16 11.50 6.45 12.68
CA ILE A 16 11.58 5.41 11.64
C ILE A 16 12.98 4.77 11.65
N ARG A 17 14.06 5.57 11.73
CA ARG A 17 15.44 5.06 11.83
C ARG A 17 15.63 4.12 13.02
N ARG A 18 15.12 4.51 14.19
CA ARG A 18 15.18 3.69 15.41
C ARG A 18 14.39 2.39 15.27
N ALA A 19 13.22 2.43 14.65
CA ALA A 19 12.46 1.22 14.38
C ALA A 19 13.22 0.28 13.43
N LEU A 20 13.74 0.79 12.31
CA LEU A 20 14.50 0.00 11.33
C LEU A 20 15.81 -0.58 11.91
N ALA A 21 16.44 0.10 12.87
CA ALA A 21 17.67 -0.38 13.49
C ALA A 21 17.46 -1.68 14.31
N GLN A 22 16.22 -2.03 14.65
CA GLN A 22 15.89 -3.30 15.33
C GLN A 22 16.03 -4.51 14.40
N GLU A 23 16.04 -4.30 13.08
CA GLU A 23 16.11 -5.35 12.06
C GLU A 23 17.33 -5.13 11.15
N PRO A 24 18.48 -5.76 11.42
CA PRO A 24 19.73 -5.56 10.67
C PRO A 24 19.65 -5.89 9.18
N ALA A 25 18.61 -6.62 8.76
CA ALA A 25 18.33 -6.94 7.35
C ALA A 25 17.87 -5.72 6.54
N HIS A 26 17.49 -4.61 7.19
CA HIS A 26 17.04 -3.39 6.54
C HIS A 26 18.16 -2.34 6.52
N ARG A 27 18.28 -1.64 5.40
CA ARG A 27 19.27 -0.55 5.23
C ARG A 27 18.56 0.65 4.61
N ILE A 28 18.77 1.82 5.21
CA ILE A 28 18.30 3.07 4.63
C ILE A 28 19.20 3.41 3.45
N ALA A 29 18.60 3.51 2.26
CA ALA A 29 19.28 3.90 1.04
C ALA A 29 19.51 5.42 1.03
N TRP A 30 18.46 6.17 1.30
CA TRP A 30 18.46 7.64 1.33
C TRP A 30 17.25 8.17 2.13
N VAL A 31 17.27 9.47 2.42
CA VAL A 31 16.17 10.22 3.04
C VAL A 31 15.93 11.46 2.20
N ALA A 32 14.67 11.76 1.90
CA ALA A 32 14.21 12.93 1.19
C ALA A 32 13.24 13.75 2.06
N GLY A 33 13.29 15.06 1.97
CA GLY A 33 12.49 15.99 2.77
C GLY A 33 11.15 16.37 2.15
N ASP A 34 10.90 15.97 0.91
CA ASP A 34 9.62 16.16 0.22
C ASP A 34 9.43 15.15 -0.91
N GLY A 35 8.22 15.12 -1.48
CA GLY A 35 7.90 14.19 -2.56
C GLY A 35 8.69 14.40 -3.84
N ALA A 36 9.08 15.64 -4.16
CA ALA A 36 9.84 15.92 -5.39
C ALA A 36 11.27 15.41 -5.28
N GLU A 37 11.91 15.65 -4.14
CA GLU A 37 13.22 15.08 -3.82
C GLU A 37 13.17 13.54 -3.82
N GLY A 38 12.12 12.96 -3.21
CA GLY A 38 11.91 11.52 -3.17
C GLY A 38 11.80 10.87 -4.55
N VAL A 39 11.05 11.49 -5.47
CA VAL A 39 10.97 11.04 -6.87
C VAL A 39 12.35 11.07 -7.53
N ALA A 40 13.11 12.15 -7.34
CA ALA A 40 14.46 12.27 -7.88
C ALA A 40 15.41 11.22 -7.29
N CYS A 41 15.31 10.95 -5.97
CA CYS A 41 16.09 9.89 -5.32
C CYS A 41 15.76 8.51 -5.90
N CYS A 42 14.48 8.19 -6.13
CA CYS A 42 14.08 6.93 -6.75
C CYS A 42 14.66 6.74 -8.16
N GLN A 43 14.72 7.83 -8.94
CA GLN A 43 15.33 7.81 -10.28
C GLN A 43 16.84 7.57 -10.24
N ALA A 44 17.53 8.14 -9.26
CA ALA A 44 18.97 8.03 -9.11
C ALA A 44 19.41 6.69 -8.46
N ASP A 45 18.68 6.23 -7.48
CA ASP A 45 19.01 5.06 -6.66
C ASP A 45 17.75 4.36 -6.18
N LEU A 46 17.18 3.48 -7.02
CA LEU A 46 15.91 2.78 -6.78
C LEU A 46 15.98 1.89 -5.54
N PRO A 47 15.15 2.09 -4.50
CA PRO A 47 15.09 1.23 -3.33
C PRO A 47 14.15 0.05 -3.56
N ASP A 48 14.17 -0.93 -2.64
CA ASP A 48 13.19 -2.03 -2.64
C ASP A 48 11.82 -1.55 -2.13
N LEU A 49 11.83 -0.60 -1.18
CA LEU A 49 10.65 -0.04 -0.52
C LEU A 49 10.85 1.44 -0.22
N VAL A 50 9.82 2.23 -0.46
CA VAL A 50 9.71 3.63 0.01
C VAL A 50 8.75 3.70 1.19
N LEU A 51 9.19 4.31 2.29
CA LEU A 51 8.33 4.78 3.38
C LEU A 51 7.96 6.23 3.09
N MET A 52 6.67 6.49 2.84
CA MET A 52 6.16 7.72 2.27
C MET A 52 5.25 8.43 3.26
N ASP A 53 5.56 9.65 3.64
CA ASP A 53 4.59 10.50 4.32
C ASP A 53 3.54 11.06 3.34
N LEU A 54 2.35 11.33 3.86
CA LEU A 54 1.25 11.90 3.07
C LEU A 54 1.33 13.41 2.92
N LEU A 55 1.69 14.09 4.01
CA LEU A 55 1.60 15.55 4.11
C LEU A 55 2.98 16.17 4.10
N MET A 56 3.40 16.64 2.96
CA MET A 56 4.71 17.29 2.79
C MET A 56 4.57 18.54 1.94
N PRO A 57 5.49 19.53 2.12
CA PRO A 57 5.55 20.70 1.25
C PRO A 57 5.96 20.30 -0.18
N ILE A 58 5.80 21.22 -1.13
CA ILE A 58 6.21 21.10 -2.54
C ILE A 58 5.45 20.02 -3.30
N MET A 59 5.57 18.76 -2.88
CA MET A 59 4.86 17.61 -3.45
C MET A 59 4.46 16.66 -2.32
N ASP A 60 3.17 16.41 -2.19
CA ASP A 60 2.62 15.49 -1.21
C ASP A 60 2.85 14.02 -1.56
N GLY A 61 2.56 13.12 -0.59
CA GLY A 61 2.83 11.70 -0.75
C GLY A 61 1.93 11.01 -1.78
N VAL A 62 0.74 11.52 -2.06
CA VAL A 62 -0.17 10.96 -3.09
C VAL A 62 0.43 11.19 -4.47
N GLU A 63 0.77 12.45 -4.77
CA GLU A 63 1.37 12.81 -6.06
C GLU A 63 2.77 12.18 -6.24
N ALA A 64 3.56 12.11 -5.16
CA ALA A 64 4.85 11.42 -5.18
C ALA A 64 4.69 9.93 -5.50
N THR A 65 3.73 9.25 -4.84
CA THR A 65 3.41 7.83 -5.12
C THR A 65 3.02 7.65 -6.58
N ARG A 66 2.11 8.49 -7.10
CA ARG A 66 1.70 8.44 -8.50
C ARG A 66 2.88 8.55 -9.47
N ARG A 67 3.81 9.49 -9.22
CA ARG A 67 5.00 9.70 -10.07
C ARG A 67 6.00 8.56 -9.96
N ILE A 68 6.27 8.07 -8.75
CA ILE A 68 7.17 6.92 -8.55
C ILE A 68 6.62 5.70 -9.30
N MET A 69 5.34 5.39 -9.13
CA MET A 69 4.74 4.23 -9.81
C MET A 69 4.71 4.35 -11.33
N ALA A 70 4.62 5.57 -11.88
CA ALA A 70 4.66 5.80 -13.31
C ALA A 70 6.07 5.77 -13.92
N GLN A 71 7.10 6.15 -13.19
CA GLN A 71 8.44 6.39 -13.71
C GLN A 71 9.46 5.32 -13.27
N THR A 72 9.44 4.97 -12.00
CA THR A 72 10.38 4.05 -11.35
C THR A 72 9.65 3.19 -10.32
N PRO A 73 8.75 2.28 -10.77
CA PRO A 73 7.87 1.56 -9.86
C PRO A 73 8.65 0.74 -8.83
N CYS A 74 8.35 0.97 -7.56
CA CYS A 74 8.83 0.19 -6.43
C CYS A 74 7.72 0.05 -5.38
N ALA A 75 7.93 -0.76 -4.36
CA ALA A 75 6.97 -0.85 -3.27
C ALA A 75 6.88 0.49 -2.52
N VAL A 76 5.66 0.91 -2.18
CA VAL A 76 5.39 2.11 -1.36
C VAL A 76 4.53 1.72 -0.18
N LEU A 77 4.98 2.06 1.03
CA LEU A 77 4.23 1.98 2.28
C LEU A 77 4.02 3.40 2.80
N ILE A 78 2.76 3.78 2.97
CA ILE A 78 2.42 5.08 3.58
C ILE A 78 2.75 5.03 5.07
N VAL A 79 3.48 6.02 5.57
CA VAL A 79 3.86 6.18 6.99
C VAL A 79 3.59 7.61 7.40
N SER A 80 2.46 7.88 8.04
CA SER A 80 2.04 9.23 8.42
C SER A 80 1.58 9.28 9.87
N VAL A 81 1.57 10.48 10.47
CA VAL A 81 1.33 10.65 11.92
C VAL A 81 -0.10 10.27 12.31
N ASP A 82 -1.07 10.54 11.47
CA ASP A 82 -2.49 10.29 11.73
C ASP A 82 -3.20 9.80 10.45
N ILE A 83 -3.10 8.50 10.21
CA ILE A 83 -3.70 7.89 9.02
C ILE A 83 -5.24 7.88 9.09
N GLU A 84 -5.84 7.92 10.28
CA GLU A 84 -7.30 7.95 10.44
C GLU A 84 -7.88 9.29 10.00
N GLN A 85 -7.21 10.39 10.35
CA GLN A 85 -7.61 11.72 9.92
C GLN A 85 -7.53 11.90 8.40
N TYR A 86 -6.59 11.22 7.75
CA TYR A 86 -6.31 11.37 6.31
C TYR A 86 -6.65 10.12 5.49
N VAL A 87 -7.62 9.35 5.94
CA VAL A 87 -8.00 8.05 5.35
C VAL A 87 -8.29 8.14 3.84
N ASN A 88 -8.98 9.18 3.38
CA ASN A 88 -9.26 9.39 1.95
C ASN A 88 -7.97 9.54 1.13
N ARG A 89 -6.97 10.23 1.66
CA ARG A 89 -5.67 10.39 1.00
C ARG A 89 -4.85 9.09 1.02
N VAL A 90 -5.00 8.29 2.09
CA VAL A 90 -4.42 6.94 2.14
C VAL A 90 -4.97 6.09 0.99
N PHE A 91 -6.29 6.06 0.81
CA PHE A 91 -6.90 5.29 -0.28
C PHE A 91 -6.58 5.86 -1.66
N GLU A 92 -6.47 7.18 -1.80
CA GLU A 92 -5.99 7.81 -3.03
C GLU A 92 -4.57 7.36 -3.38
N ALA A 93 -3.65 7.36 -2.40
CA ALA A 93 -2.29 6.84 -2.58
C ALA A 93 -2.28 5.34 -2.92
N MET A 94 -3.16 4.54 -2.27
CA MET A 94 -3.35 3.13 -2.61
C MET A 94 -3.90 2.96 -4.04
N GLY A 95 -4.82 3.80 -4.48
CA GLY A 95 -5.30 3.85 -5.86
C GLY A 95 -4.18 4.12 -6.88
N HIS A 96 -3.13 4.80 -6.48
CA HIS A 96 -1.92 5.02 -7.27
C HIS A 96 -0.82 3.97 -7.08
N GLY A 97 -1.05 2.95 -6.24
CA GLY A 97 -0.15 1.80 -6.11
C GLY A 97 0.59 1.68 -4.78
N ALA A 98 0.29 2.51 -3.77
CA ALA A 98 0.77 2.24 -2.41
C ALA A 98 0.17 0.92 -1.90
N LEU A 99 1.00 0.10 -1.25
CA LEU A 99 0.62 -1.27 -0.88
C LEU A 99 -0.13 -1.36 0.44
N ASP A 100 0.16 -0.44 1.38
CA ASP A 100 -0.42 -0.42 2.72
C ASP A 100 -0.14 0.94 3.39
N ALA A 101 -0.71 1.16 4.60
CA ALA A 101 -0.46 2.36 5.41
C ALA A 101 -0.27 1.99 6.88
N VAL A 102 0.52 2.78 7.62
CA VAL A 102 0.77 2.62 9.05
C VAL A 102 1.08 3.97 9.69
N ASN A 103 0.72 4.13 10.96
CA ASN A 103 1.10 5.30 11.73
C ASN A 103 2.62 5.38 11.94
N THR A 104 3.15 6.60 11.89
CA THR A 104 4.55 6.89 12.21
C THR A 104 4.85 6.46 13.65
N PRO A 105 5.91 5.66 13.89
CA PRO A 105 6.25 5.28 15.26
C PRO A 105 6.64 6.50 16.10
N SER A 106 6.27 6.48 17.38
CA SER A 106 6.66 7.53 18.32
C SER A 106 8.08 7.32 18.88
N LEU A 107 8.77 8.43 19.18
CA LEU A 107 10.08 8.38 19.84
C LEU A 107 10.00 7.92 21.30
N SER A 108 8.83 8.01 21.92
CA SER A 108 8.60 7.65 23.33
C SER A 108 8.62 6.14 23.61
N GLY A 109 8.81 5.31 22.57
CA GLY A 109 9.03 3.87 22.76
C GLY A 109 7.78 3.08 23.12
N GLN A 110 6.59 3.56 22.77
CA GLN A 110 5.42 2.69 22.78
C GLN A 110 5.69 1.58 21.76
N SER A 111 6.04 0.42 22.26
CA SER A 111 6.59 -0.71 21.48
C SER A 111 5.68 -1.24 20.38
N GLY A 112 4.40 -0.89 20.39
CA GLY A 112 3.41 -1.33 19.42
C GLY A 112 3.58 -0.73 18.03
N GLU A 113 3.85 0.56 17.90
CA GLU A 113 3.92 1.26 16.60
C GLU A 113 5.15 0.83 15.79
N ALA A 114 6.31 0.74 16.42
CA ALA A 114 7.52 0.24 15.76
C ALA A 114 7.33 -1.21 15.28
N THR A 115 6.70 -2.06 16.11
CA THR A 115 6.37 -3.44 15.75
C THR A 115 5.38 -3.49 14.58
N ALA A 116 4.37 -2.61 14.56
CA ALA A 116 3.41 -2.53 13.46
C ALA A 116 4.09 -2.15 12.14
N LEU A 117 4.98 -1.14 12.16
CA LEU A 117 5.77 -0.73 11.01
C LEU A 117 6.63 -1.90 10.49
N LEU A 118 7.42 -2.54 11.36
CA LEU A 118 8.30 -3.64 10.98
C LEU A 118 7.53 -4.83 10.42
N ARG A 119 6.37 -5.17 10.99
CA ARG A 119 5.49 -6.23 10.48
C ARG A 119 5.00 -5.93 9.07
N LYS A 120 4.58 -4.68 8.78
CA LYS A 120 4.15 -4.29 7.43
C LYS A 120 5.30 -4.33 6.44
N ILE A 121 6.47 -3.86 6.82
CA ILE A 121 7.69 -3.95 6.00
C ILE A 121 8.03 -5.42 5.69
N GLN A 122 7.94 -6.31 6.67
CA GLN A 122 8.19 -7.74 6.48
C GLN A 122 7.18 -8.37 5.50
N ASN A 123 5.89 -8.06 5.64
CA ASN A 123 4.84 -8.54 4.74
C ASN A 123 5.08 -8.08 3.30
N ILE A 124 5.44 -6.81 3.10
CA ILE A 124 5.78 -6.26 1.78
C ILE A 124 7.04 -6.93 1.23
N GLY A 125 8.08 -7.12 2.06
CA GLY A 125 9.29 -7.83 1.66
C GLY A 125 9.02 -9.26 1.17
N TRP A 126 8.11 -9.96 1.83
CA TRP A 126 7.67 -11.28 1.39
C TRP A 126 6.94 -11.23 0.03
N LEU A 127 6.07 -10.23 -0.19
CA LEU A 127 5.37 -10.04 -1.48
C LEU A 127 6.36 -9.76 -2.62
N ILE A 128 7.33 -8.89 -2.40
CA ILE A 128 8.37 -8.56 -3.40
C ILE A 128 9.19 -9.81 -3.75
N GLY A 129 9.60 -10.58 -2.74
CA GLY A 129 10.36 -11.83 -2.94
C GLY A 129 9.58 -12.92 -3.68
N GLN A 130 8.26 -12.93 -3.59
CA GLN A 130 7.38 -13.89 -4.28
C GLN A 130 7.07 -13.49 -5.74
N SER A 131 7.16 -12.21 -6.07
CA SER A 131 6.84 -11.72 -7.42
C SER A 131 7.72 -12.33 -8.53
N SER A 132 8.90 -12.84 -8.16
CA SER A 132 9.80 -13.58 -9.07
C SER A 132 9.44 -15.05 -9.29
N ILE A 133 8.45 -15.61 -8.60
CA ILE A 133 8.21 -17.08 -8.57
C ILE A 133 6.84 -17.50 -9.12
N ARG A 134 5.87 -16.59 -9.32
CA ARG A 134 4.50 -17.00 -9.70
C ARG A 134 4.02 -16.46 -11.03
N GLN A 135 4.35 -17.17 -12.12
CA GLN A 135 3.35 -17.45 -13.15
C GLN A 135 2.51 -18.64 -12.64
N ALA A 136 1.48 -18.35 -11.86
CA ALA A 136 0.52 -19.38 -11.45
C ALA A 136 -0.28 -19.78 -12.70
N SER A 137 -0.18 -21.03 -13.09
CA SER A 137 -1.06 -21.62 -14.08
C SER A 137 -2.51 -21.53 -13.57
N VAL A 138 -3.29 -20.67 -14.22
CA VAL A 138 -4.74 -20.58 -13.98
C VAL A 138 -5.36 -21.88 -14.50
N SER A 139 -5.78 -22.75 -13.58
CA SER A 139 -6.62 -23.90 -13.93
C SER A 139 -8.02 -23.37 -14.25
N THR A 140 -8.35 -23.30 -15.53
CA THR A 140 -9.70 -22.99 -15.99
C THR A 140 -10.58 -24.23 -15.84
N ALA A 141 -11.26 -24.35 -14.69
CA ALA A 141 -12.38 -25.28 -14.59
C ALA A 141 -13.53 -24.70 -15.44
N SER A 142 -13.96 -25.46 -16.45
CA SER A 142 -15.12 -25.11 -17.27
C SER A 142 -16.39 -25.08 -16.41
N PRO A 143 -17.15 -23.99 -16.38
CA PRO A 143 -18.38 -23.91 -15.62
C PRO A 143 -19.47 -24.76 -16.29
N SER A 144 -20.06 -25.67 -15.53
CA SER A 144 -21.31 -26.32 -15.94
C SER A 144 -22.46 -25.32 -15.92
N PRO A 145 -23.35 -25.28 -16.91
CA PRO A 145 -24.45 -24.32 -16.96
C PRO A 145 -25.54 -24.73 -15.94
N SER A 146 -25.46 -24.15 -14.76
CA SER A 146 -26.53 -24.21 -13.78
C SER A 146 -27.10 -22.81 -13.61
N ALA A 147 -28.44 -22.70 -13.52
CA ALA A 147 -29.17 -21.45 -13.23
C ALA A 147 -28.97 -20.95 -11.77
N ALA A 148 -27.92 -21.42 -11.09
CA ALA A 148 -27.55 -21.03 -9.74
C ALA A 148 -27.01 -19.57 -9.75
N ARG A 149 -27.35 -18.80 -8.74
CA ARG A 149 -26.71 -17.51 -8.45
C ARG A 149 -25.21 -17.73 -8.29
N ARG A 150 -24.43 -17.05 -9.13
CA ARG A 150 -22.96 -17.13 -9.07
C ARG A 150 -22.42 -16.20 -8.00
N LEU A 151 -21.45 -16.67 -7.24
CA LEU A 151 -20.70 -15.89 -6.24
C LEU A 151 -19.22 -15.97 -6.58
N VAL A 152 -18.55 -14.82 -6.59
CA VAL A 152 -17.09 -14.69 -6.66
C VAL A 152 -16.62 -14.20 -5.30
N ALA A 153 -15.78 -14.97 -4.62
CA ALA A 153 -15.14 -14.58 -3.39
C ALA A 153 -13.66 -14.21 -3.65
N ILE A 154 -13.23 -13.06 -3.19
CA ILE A 154 -11.87 -12.54 -3.39
C ILE A 154 -11.28 -12.22 -2.02
N GLY A 155 -10.19 -12.92 -1.66
CA GLY A 155 -9.40 -12.63 -0.48
C GLY A 155 -8.18 -11.78 -0.85
N ALA A 156 -7.90 -10.73 -0.08
CA ALA A 156 -6.76 -9.85 -0.30
C ALA A 156 -6.13 -9.35 1.01
N SER A 157 -4.89 -8.87 0.94
CA SER A 157 -4.12 -8.33 2.06
C SER A 157 -3.28 -7.14 1.58
N ALA A 158 -1.99 -7.05 1.89
CA ALA A 158 -1.11 -5.96 1.43
C ALA A 158 -1.12 -5.87 -0.11
N GLY A 159 -1.29 -4.66 -0.66
CA GLY A 159 -1.53 -4.42 -2.08
C GLY A 159 -2.95 -4.76 -2.56
N GLY A 160 -3.77 -5.36 -1.68
CA GLY A 160 -5.17 -5.69 -1.97
C GLY A 160 -6.02 -4.50 -2.39
N PRO A 161 -6.02 -3.39 -1.67
CA PRO A 161 -6.87 -2.24 -2.00
C PRO A 161 -6.68 -1.75 -3.43
N ALA A 162 -5.45 -1.55 -3.88
CA ALA A 162 -5.14 -1.15 -5.25
C ALA A 162 -5.60 -2.20 -6.28
N ALA A 163 -5.31 -3.47 -6.02
CA ALA A 163 -5.69 -4.56 -6.91
C ALA A 163 -7.22 -4.73 -7.01
N LEU A 164 -7.92 -4.59 -5.89
CA LEU A 164 -9.39 -4.65 -5.83
C LEU A 164 -10.02 -3.48 -6.60
N ALA A 165 -9.53 -2.25 -6.41
CA ALA A 165 -9.99 -1.09 -7.14
C ALA A 165 -9.83 -1.27 -8.66
N MET A 166 -8.66 -1.71 -9.10
CA MET A 166 -8.40 -2.01 -10.52
C MET A 166 -9.33 -3.08 -11.07
N LEU A 167 -9.56 -4.14 -10.32
CA LEU A 167 -10.45 -5.24 -10.71
C LEU A 167 -11.89 -4.77 -10.81
N LEU A 168 -12.40 -4.07 -9.79
CA LEU A 168 -13.78 -3.59 -9.74
C LEU A 168 -14.09 -2.58 -10.84
N LYS A 169 -13.15 -1.72 -11.19
CA LYS A 169 -13.25 -0.80 -12.33
C LYS A 169 -13.45 -1.51 -13.67
N GLN A 170 -12.89 -2.71 -13.83
CA GLN A 170 -12.93 -3.47 -15.09
C GLN A 170 -14.13 -4.40 -15.19
N LEU A 171 -14.86 -4.63 -14.10
CA LEU A 171 -16.07 -5.45 -14.15
C LEU A 171 -17.20 -4.71 -14.92
N PRO A 172 -17.89 -5.40 -15.84
CA PRO A 172 -19.00 -4.80 -16.55
C PRO A 172 -20.19 -4.52 -15.60
N ARG A 173 -20.93 -3.45 -15.86
CA ARG A 173 -22.10 -3.06 -15.03
C ARG A 173 -23.17 -4.14 -14.90
N ASP A 174 -23.26 -5.03 -15.87
CA ASP A 174 -24.20 -6.14 -15.89
C ASP A 174 -23.57 -7.47 -15.42
N PHE A 175 -22.50 -7.42 -14.65
CA PHE A 175 -21.82 -8.59 -14.13
C PHE A 175 -22.78 -9.54 -13.40
N LYS A 176 -22.85 -10.79 -13.82
CA LYS A 176 -23.91 -11.77 -13.43
C LYS A 176 -23.61 -12.55 -12.17
N ALA A 177 -22.68 -12.12 -11.34
CA ALA A 177 -22.35 -12.79 -10.08
C ALA A 177 -22.28 -11.76 -8.94
N ALA A 178 -22.65 -12.15 -7.72
CA ALA A 178 -22.33 -11.38 -6.54
C ALA A 178 -20.82 -11.45 -6.27
N VAL A 179 -20.23 -10.35 -5.79
CA VAL A 179 -18.81 -10.29 -5.42
C VAL A 179 -18.71 -10.13 -3.92
N LEU A 180 -18.03 -11.07 -3.26
CA LEU A 180 -17.69 -11.02 -1.84
C LEU A 180 -16.21 -10.69 -1.70
N LEU A 181 -15.90 -9.56 -1.07
CA LEU A 181 -14.52 -9.14 -0.81
C LEU A 181 -14.17 -9.42 0.66
N VAL A 182 -13.02 -10.04 0.88
CA VAL A 182 -12.42 -10.23 2.21
C VAL A 182 -11.03 -9.62 2.18
N GLN A 183 -10.89 -8.43 2.77
CA GLN A 183 -9.64 -7.68 2.82
C GLN A 183 -9.12 -7.66 4.27
N HIS A 184 -7.86 -8.03 4.44
CA HIS A 184 -7.17 -7.83 5.71
C HIS A 184 -6.84 -6.34 5.87
N VAL A 185 -7.60 -5.68 6.74
CA VAL A 185 -7.51 -4.23 7.04
C VAL A 185 -7.79 -4.03 8.53
N ASP A 186 -7.29 -2.95 9.10
CA ASP A 186 -7.67 -2.56 10.45
C ASP A 186 -9.17 -2.22 10.50
N GLU A 187 -9.84 -2.62 11.59
CA GLU A 187 -11.30 -2.45 11.77
C GLU A 187 -11.73 -0.99 11.59
N VAL A 188 -10.89 -0.04 12.03
CA VAL A 188 -11.14 1.41 11.93
C VAL A 188 -11.29 1.86 10.47
N PHE A 189 -10.59 1.24 9.53
CA PHE A 189 -10.62 1.61 8.10
C PHE A 189 -11.61 0.80 7.28
N ALA A 190 -12.29 -0.19 7.86
CA ALA A 190 -13.10 -1.12 7.08
C ALA A 190 -14.28 -0.43 6.38
N ALA A 191 -14.96 0.49 7.06
CA ALA A 191 -16.08 1.24 6.50
C ALA A 191 -15.63 2.17 5.35
N ASP A 192 -14.61 3.00 5.60
CA ASP A 192 -14.08 3.95 4.63
C ASP A 192 -13.50 3.24 3.38
N MET A 193 -12.88 2.08 3.59
CA MET A 193 -12.41 1.24 2.47
C MET A 193 -13.57 0.73 1.63
N ALA A 194 -14.66 0.29 2.26
CA ALA A 194 -15.83 -0.19 1.54
C ALA A 194 -16.45 0.93 0.70
N ASP A 195 -16.58 2.13 1.27
CA ASP A 195 -17.11 3.32 0.58
C ASP A 195 -16.20 3.74 -0.58
N TRP A 196 -14.89 3.74 -0.37
CA TRP A 196 -13.92 4.04 -1.42
C TRP A 196 -13.99 3.01 -2.56
N LEU A 197 -14.00 1.71 -2.26
CA LEU A 197 -14.11 0.66 -3.27
C LEU A 197 -15.45 0.73 -4.02
N ALA A 198 -16.54 1.10 -3.34
CA ALA A 198 -17.83 1.31 -3.97
C ALA A 198 -17.78 2.48 -4.98
N GLY A 199 -17.06 3.57 -4.65
CA GLY A 199 -16.83 4.68 -5.58
C GLY A 199 -15.98 4.32 -6.80
N GLU A 200 -15.06 3.35 -6.65
CA GLU A 200 -14.22 2.86 -7.76
C GLU A 200 -14.94 1.82 -8.64
N ALA A 201 -15.96 1.15 -8.11
CA ALA A 201 -16.68 0.08 -8.81
C ALA A 201 -17.65 0.63 -9.87
N ALA A 202 -17.71 -0.06 -11.01
CA ALA A 202 -18.76 0.18 -12.00
C ALA A 202 -20.07 -0.57 -11.67
N LEU A 203 -20.05 -1.41 -10.64
CA LEU A 203 -21.17 -2.24 -10.19
C LEU A 203 -22.18 -1.41 -9.37
N PRO A 204 -23.48 -1.78 -9.37
CA PRO A 204 -24.51 -1.12 -8.57
C PRO A 204 -24.36 -1.41 -7.08
#